data_0a55055cccb216fff07bde47aa08edbd
#
_entry.id   0a55055cccb216fff07bde47aa08edbd
#
_cell.length_a   1.000
_cell.length_b   1.000
_cell.length_c   1.000
_cell.angle_alpha   90.00
_cell.angle_beta   90.00
_cell.angle_gamma   90.00
#
_symmetry.space_group_name_H-M   'P 1'
#
loop_
_entity.id
_entity.type
_entity.pdbx_description
1 polymer ?
#
loop_
_entity_poly.entity_id
_entity_poly.type
_entity_poly.pdbx_seq_one_letter_code
_entity_poly.pdbx_strand_id
1 'polypeptide(L)'
;NAFQDVAFPFEPLTQAEEKFLRYMIFPEIRVNEFKQDELFALEPQEIKALDLTQESIAKNIGDGHRILKGVAGSGKTLVLACRAKYLKTIYPDYKILVVCYNNSLCNHLKHMFGDDFNKKIEVLNFHSLVKQLTGANLSMLLQEKQSEYNTRVGHILLDYLEKKDVPDAELYDAILIDEGQDFAQEWIIGLSKLVKSESNNILFCYDPAQNIFNRKKPSWRSV
;
A
#
# COMPACT_ATOMS: atom_id res chain seq x y z
N ASN A 1 -22.74 -32.04 4.99
CA ASN A 1 -22.45 -32.22 3.55
C ASN A 1 -23.59 -31.71 2.66
N ALA A 2 -24.04 -30.44 2.85
CA ALA A 2 -25.15 -29.84 2.08
C ALA A 2 -24.69 -28.83 1.03
N PHE A 3 -23.42 -28.82 0.65
CA PHE A 3 -22.85 -27.85 -0.31
C PHE A 3 -22.26 -28.49 -1.57
N GLN A 4 -22.53 -29.78 -1.83
CA GLN A 4 -21.89 -30.50 -2.94
C GLN A 4 -22.71 -30.51 -4.25
N ASP A 5 -23.93 -29.99 -4.31
CA ASP A 5 -24.80 -30.08 -5.50
C ASP A 5 -25.37 -28.75 -5.98
N VAL A 6 -24.69 -27.61 -5.76
CA VAL A 6 -25.04 -26.40 -6.50
C VAL A 6 -24.23 -26.40 -7.80
N ALA A 7 -24.78 -26.99 -8.84
CA ALA A 7 -24.29 -26.81 -10.20
C ALA A 7 -24.44 -25.30 -10.54
N PHE A 8 -23.35 -24.58 -10.62
CA PHE A 8 -23.36 -23.22 -11.15
C PHE A 8 -23.80 -23.30 -12.61
N PRO A 9 -24.90 -22.65 -13.00
CA PRO A 9 -25.45 -22.75 -14.37
C PRO A 9 -24.65 -21.93 -15.40
N PHE A 10 -23.45 -21.49 -15.05
CA PHE A 10 -22.60 -20.66 -15.90
C PHE A 10 -21.34 -21.44 -16.29
N GLU A 11 -20.96 -21.29 -17.56
CA GLU A 11 -19.67 -21.78 -18.02
C GLU A 11 -18.51 -21.12 -17.24
N PRO A 12 -17.43 -21.85 -16.96
CA PRO A 12 -16.26 -21.25 -16.31
C PRO A 12 -15.71 -20.13 -17.19
N LEU A 13 -15.36 -19.01 -16.55
CA LEU A 13 -14.78 -17.85 -17.22
C LEU A 13 -13.54 -18.25 -18.03
N THR A 14 -13.44 -17.74 -19.23
CA THR A 14 -12.20 -17.82 -20.01
C THR A 14 -11.09 -17.05 -19.32
N GLN A 15 -9.83 -17.38 -19.60
CA GLN A 15 -8.68 -16.65 -19.06
C GLN A 15 -8.73 -15.14 -19.37
N ALA A 16 -9.31 -14.75 -20.51
CA ALA A 16 -9.48 -13.35 -20.90
C ALA A 16 -10.53 -12.66 -20.03
N GLU A 17 -11.65 -13.30 -19.77
CA GLU A 17 -12.72 -12.78 -18.90
C GLU A 17 -12.29 -12.73 -17.44
N GLU A 18 -11.56 -13.74 -16.96
CA GLU A 18 -10.97 -13.73 -15.61
C GLU A 18 -9.98 -12.57 -15.47
N LYS A 19 -9.14 -12.33 -16.47
CA LYS A 19 -8.19 -11.22 -16.48
C LYS A 19 -8.91 -9.86 -16.54
N PHE A 20 -9.96 -9.75 -17.32
CA PHE A 20 -10.79 -8.55 -17.41
C PHE A 20 -11.52 -8.27 -16.10
N LEU A 21 -12.14 -9.26 -15.47
CA LEU A 21 -12.80 -9.13 -14.16
C LEU A 21 -11.80 -8.79 -13.06
N ARG A 22 -10.62 -9.41 -13.06
CA ARG A 22 -9.53 -9.05 -12.14
C ARG A 22 -9.11 -7.59 -12.31
N TYR A 23 -9.00 -7.11 -13.55
CA TYR A 23 -8.68 -5.72 -13.84
C TYR A 23 -9.78 -4.76 -13.36
N MET A 24 -11.06 -5.15 -13.49
CA MET A 24 -12.20 -4.37 -13.02
C MET A 24 -12.27 -4.30 -11.48
N ILE A 25 -11.99 -5.42 -10.80
CA ILE A 25 -12.06 -5.52 -9.33
C ILE A 25 -10.78 -4.95 -8.68
N PHE A 26 -9.62 -5.20 -9.29
CA PHE A 26 -8.30 -4.75 -8.81
C PHE A 26 -7.53 -4.13 -9.98
N PRO A 27 -7.83 -2.89 -10.37
CA PRO A 27 -7.12 -2.25 -11.48
C PRO A 27 -5.64 -2.06 -11.12
N GLU A 28 -4.78 -2.76 -11.84
CA GLU A 28 -3.33 -2.62 -11.74
C GLU A 28 -2.86 -1.50 -12.66
N ILE A 29 -2.22 -0.50 -12.10
CA ILE A 29 -1.56 0.56 -12.87
C ILE A 29 -0.09 0.19 -13.00
N ARG A 30 0.39 0.07 -14.23
CA ARG A 30 1.80 -0.16 -14.53
C ARG A 30 2.47 1.18 -14.83
N VAL A 31 3.52 1.47 -14.11
CA VAL A 31 4.41 2.60 -14.42
C VAL A 31 5.55 2.05 -15.27
N ASN A 32 5.75 2.64 -16.47
CA ASN A 32 6.80 2.21 -17.39
C ASN A 32 8.20 2.45 -16.80
N GLU A 33 9.11 1.55 -17.13
CA GLU A 33 10.52 1.71 -16.80
C GLU A 33 11.13 2.88 -17.58
N PHE A 34 11.81 3.76 -16.86
CA PHE A 34 12.87 4.57 -17.43
C PHE A 34 14.19 3.94 -17.03
N LYS A 35 15.04 3.61 -18.00
CA LYS A 35 16.39 3.13 -17.69
C LYS A 35 17.16 4.27 -17.02
N GLN A 36 17.92 3.95 -15.99
CA GLN A 36 18.69 4.92 -15.23
C GLN A 36 19.63 5.76 -16.11
N ASP A 37 20.15 5.14 -17.18
CA ASP A 37 20.99 5.80 -18.17
C ASP A 37 20.22 6.80 -19.06
N GLU A 38 18.92 6.60 -19.27
CA GLU A 38 18.05 7.53 -20.00
C GLU A 38 17.70 8.76 -19.15
N LEU A 39 17.57 8.59 -17.81
CA LEU A 39 17.30 9.69 -16.88
C LEU A 39 18.46 10.71 -16.81
N PHE A 40 19.69 10.27 -16.89
CA PHE A 40 20.86 11.16 -16.91
C PHE A 40 21.04 11.92 -18.23
N ALA A 41 20.38 11.46 -19.29
CA ALA A 41 20.42 12.09 -20.62
C ALA A 41 19.22 13.04 -20.87
N LEU A 42 18.24 13.10 -19.94
CA LEU A 42 17.05 13.90 -20.11
C LEU A 42 17.30 15.39 -19.86
N GLU A 43 16.78 16.21 -20.75
CA GLU A 43 16.73 17.66 -20.56
C GLU A 43 15.77 18.06 -19.42
N PRO A 44 15.97 19.20 -18.73
CA PRO A 44 15.11 19.63 -17.63
C PRO A 44 13.61 19.73 -17.96
N GLN A 45 13.28 19.91 -19.23
CA GLN A 45 11.90 19.92 -19.73
C GLN A 45 11.27 18.52 -19.77
N GLU A 46 12.06 17.49 -20.08
CA GLU A 46 11.63 16.09 -20.12
C GLU A 46 11.41 15.55 -18.72
N ILE A 47 12.26 15.95 -17.74
CA ILE A 47 12.08 15.63 -16.32
C ILE A 47 10.77 16.22 -15.81
N LYS A 48 10.43 17.47 -16.16
CA LYS A 48 9.13 18.08 -15.83
C LYS A 48 7.95 17.32 -16.45
N ALA A 49 8.09 16.82 -17.68
CA ALA A 49 7.05 16.04 -18.34
C ALA A 49 6.82 14.69 -17.63
N LEU A 50 7.86 14.06 -17.11
CA LEU A 50 7.76 12.84 -16.29
C LEU A 50 7.01 13.10 -14.99
N ASP A 51 7.34 14.17 -14.28
CA ASP A 51 6.66 14.58 -13.04
C ASP A 51 5.17 14.83 -13.28
N LEU A 52 4.82 15.51 -14.38
CA LEU A 52 3.43 15.75 -14.79
C LEU A 52 2.68 14.45 -15.11
N THR A 53 3.35 13.49 -15.72
CA THR A 53 2.77 12.17 -16.02
C THR A 53 2.46 11.42 -14.73
N GLN A 54 3.38 11.41 -13.79
CA GLN A 54 3.21 10.75 -12.49
C GLN A 54 2.14 11.43 -11.64
N GLU A 55 2.06 12.75 -11.68
CA GLU A 55 0.98 13.51 -11.04
C GLU A 55 -0.38 13.20 -11.69
N SER A 56 -0.44 13.10 -13.00
CA SER A 56 -1.65 12.70 -13.73
C SER A 56 -2.08 11.28 -13.34
N ILE A 57 -1.15 10.33 -13.27
CA ILE A 57 -1.43 8.98 -12.79
C ILE A 57 -2.00 9.04 -11.36
N ALA A 58 -1.37 9.78 -10.47
CA ALA A 58 -1.78 9.89 -9.07
C ALA A 58 -3.21 10.45 -8.91
N LYS A 59 -3.61 11.39 -9.75
CA LYS A 59 -4.97 11.94 -9.79
C LYS A 59 -6.00 10.95 -10.35
N ASN A 60 -5.61 10.16 -11.34
CA ASN A 60 -6.52 9.26 -12.08
C ASN A 60 -6.58 7.82 -11.52
N ILE A 61 -5.84 7.51 -10.45
CA ILE A 61 -5.86 6.18 -9.81
C ILE A 61 -7.30 5.77 -9.40
N GLY A 62 -8.16 6.73 -9.06
CA GLY A 62 -9.51 6.48 -8.55
C GLY A 62 -9.51 6.07 -7.07
N ASP A 63 -10.68 5.85 -6.52
CA ASP A 63 -10.88 5.46 -5.12
C ASP A 63 -10.99 3.93 -4.98
N GLY A 64 -10.99 3.45 -3.74
CA GLY A 64 -11.01 2.03 -3.39
C GLY A 64 -9.62 1.41 -3.35
N HIS A 65 -9.57 0.08 -3.38
CA HIS A 65 -8.31 -0.67 -3.37
C HIS A 65 -7.64 -0.62 -4.74
N ARG A 66 -6.41 -0.13 -4.79
CA ARG A 66 -5.62 0.04 -6.01
C ARG A 66 -4.22 -0.54 -5.84
N ILE A 67 -3.71 -1.13 -6.91
CA ILE A 67 -2.37 -1.69 -6.95
C ILE A 67 -1.55 -0.95 -8.01
N LEU A 68 -0.45 -0.35 -7.58
CA LEU A 68 0.53 0.30 -8.45
C LEU A 68 1.74 -0.62 -8.60
N LYS A 69 1.91 -1.19 -9.77
CA LYS A 69 3.06 -2.03 -10.12
C LYS A 69 4.10 -1.24 -10.91
N GLY A 70 5.35 -1.47 -10.57
CA GLY A 70 6.48 -0.93 -11.35
C GLY A 70 7.78 -1.48 -10.81
N VAL A 71 8.80 -1.48 -11.63
CA VAL A 71 10.15 -1.87 -11.25
C VAL A 71 10.82 -0.79 -10.40
N ALA A 72 12.00 -1.08 -9.86
CA ALA A 72 12.82 -0.08 -9.16
C ALA A 72 13.08 1.13 -10.09
N GLY A 73 12.99 2.35 -9.55
CA GLY A 73 13.20 3.58 -10.31
C GLY A 73 12.04 4.04 -11.21
N SER A 74 10.92 3.30 -11.28
CA SER A 74 9.75 3.69 -12.10
C SER A 74 8.93 4.86 -11.51
N GLY A 75 9.31 5.43 -10.38
CA GLY A 75 8.62 6.55 -9.76
C GLY A 75 7.41 6.19 -8.90
N LYS A 76 7.22 4.92 -8.49
CA LYS A 76 6.10 4.49 -7.63
C LYS A 76 5.95 5.35 -6.37
N THR A 77 7.06 5.58 -5.67
CA THR A 77 7.10 6.41 -4.44
C THR A 77 6.65 7.84 -4.73
N LEU A 78 7.02 8.41 -5.88
CA LEU A 78 6.58 9.75 -6.28
C LEU A 78 5.08 9.78 -6.58
N VAL A 79 4.57 8.78 -7.32
CA VAL A 79 3.12 8.65 -7.59
C VAL A 79 2.34 8.51 -6.27
N LEU A 80 2.84 7.71 -5.33
CA LEU A 80 2.25 7.55 -4.00
C LEU A 80 2.23 8.88 -3.24
N ALA A 81 3.34 9.61 -3.23
CA ALA A 81 3.42 10.92 -2.57
C ALA A 81 2.47 11.95 -3.21
N CYS A 82 2.41 12.00 -4.54
CA CYS A 82 1.46 12.85 -5.27
C CYS A 82 0.00 12.46 -4.94
N ARG A 83 -0.32 11.16 -4.84
CA ARG A 83 -1.65 10.69 -4.48
C ARG A 83 -2.03 11.11 -3.06
N ALA A 84 -1.13 10.98 -2.09
CA ALA A 84 -1.38 11.42 -0.73
C ALA A 84 -1.66 12.93 -0.64
N LYS A 85 -0.85 13.76 -1.33
CA LYS A 85 -1.07 15.21 -1.43
C LYS A 85 -2.40 15.54 -2.12
N TYR A 86 -2.71 14.88 -3.22
CA TYR A 86 -3.95 15.05 -3.95
C TYR A 86 -5.17 14.75 -3.08
N LEU A 87 -5.20 13.59 -2.43
CA LEU A 87 -6.29 13.21 -1.52
C LEU A 87 -6.46 14.23 -0.40
N LYS A 88 -5.37 14.70 0.19
CA LYS A 88 -5.42 15.70 1.27
C LYS A 88 -5.86 17.08 0.79
N THR A 89 -5.64 17.40 -0.48
CA THR A 89 -6.09 18.65 -1.10
C THR A 89 -7.58 18.61 -1.40
N ILE A 90 -8.08 17.49 -1.96
CA ILE A 90 -9.50 17.32 -2.29
C ILE A 90 -10.35 17.08 -1.04
N TYR A 91 -9.81 16.33 -0.08
CA TYR A 91 -10.47 15.98 1.17
C TYR A 91 -9.62 16.48 2.37
N PRO A 92 -9.74 17.76 2.75
CA PRO A 92 -8.90 18.34 3.82
C PRO A 92 -9.01 17.63 5.17
N ASP A 93 -10.16 17.01 5.45
CA ASP A 93 -10.44 16.32 6.72
C ASP A 93 -9.98 14.86 6.73
N TYR A 94 -9.58 14.30 5.57
CA TYR A 94 -9.12 12.93 5.51
C TYR A 94 -7.92 12.68 6.41
N LYS A 95 -7.99 11.63 7.21
CA LYS A 95 -6.87 11.06 7.96
C LYS A 95 -6.14 10.10 7.06
N ILE A 96 -4.96 10.50 6.58
CA ILE A 96 -4.17 9.74 5.62
C ILE A 96 -2.94 9.17 6.29
N LEU A 97 -2.74 7.85 6.14
CA LEU A 97 -1.56 7.13 6.58
C LEU A 97 -0.73 6.67 5.38
N VAL A 98 0.55 6.97 5.41
CA VAL A 98 1.55 6.40 4.50
C VAL A 98 2.40 5.43 5.30
N VAL A 99 2.42 4.16 4.87
CA VAL A 99 3.18 3.10 5.56
C VAL A 99 4.31 2.63 4.67
N CYS A 100 5.51 2.56 5.23
CA CYS A 100 6.69 1.99 4.60
C CYS A 100 7.32 0.90 5.46
N TYR A 101 8.23 0.12 4.86
CA TYR A 101 8.90 -0.96 5.54
C TYR A 101 9.92 -0.45 6.57
N ASN A 102 10.72 0.55 6.24
CA ASN A 102 11.85 1.01 7.05
C ASN A 102 11.84 2.53 7.31
N ASN A 103 12.65 2.96 8.29
CA ASN A 103 12.76 4.36 8.68
C ASN A 103 13.38 5.26 7.61
N SER A 104 14.32 4.74 6.81
CA SER A 104 14.98 5.52 5.76
C SER A 104 13.97 5.98 4.72
N LEU A 105 13.09 5.07 4.29
CA LEU A 105 12.01 5.37 3.34
C LEU A 105 10.98 6.33 3.95
N CYS A 106 10.63 6.16 5.23
CA CYS A 106 9.75 7.11 5.93
C CYS A 106 10.33 8.51 5.95
N ASN A 107 11.63 8.66 6.24
CA ASN A 107 12.29 9.96 6.26
C ASN A 107 12.35 10.59 4.86
N HIS A 108 12.61 9.78 3.84
CA HIS A 108 12.58 10.24 2.45
C HIS A 108 11.18 10.75 2.06
N LEU A 109 10.13 10.01 2.38
CA LEU A 109 8.74 10.44 2.13
C LEU A 109 8.37 11.71 2.89
N LYS A 110 8.76 11.83 4.16
CA LYS A 110 8.57 13.05 4.94
C LYS A 110 9.26 14.25 4.30
N HIS A 111 10.47 14.05 3.77
CA HIS A 111 11.18 15.11 3.05
C HIS A 111 10.44 15.52 1.76
N MET A 112 9.91 14.53 1.00
CA MET A 112 9.13 14.79 -0.21
C MET A 112 7.80 15.53 0.08
N PHE A 113 7.18 15.28 1.22
CA PHE A 113 5.95 15.97 1.61
C PHE A 113 6.20 17.41 1.99
N GLY A 114 7.32 17.72 2.64
CA GLY A 114 7.61 19.05 3.20
C GLY A 114 6.77 19.33 4.45
N ASP A 115 7.09 20.43 5.13
CA ASP A 115 6.54 20.75 6.45
C ASP A 115 5.01 20.94 6.47
N ASP A 116 4.45 21.48 5.40
CA ASP A 116 3.00 21.75 5.31
C ASP A 116 2.17 20.49 5.27
N PHE A 117 2.64 19.45 4.58
CA PHE A 117 1.94 18.17 4.47
C PHE A 117 2.29 17.20 5.58
N ASN A 118 3.50 17.26 6.17
CA ASN A 118 3.90 16.42 7.28
C ASN A 118 3.04 16.59 8.54
N LYS A 119 2.37 17.73 8.68
CA LYS A 119 1.39 17.97 9.76
C LYS A 119 0.01 17.39 9.45
N LYS A 120 -0.24 17.00 8.20
CA LYS A 120 -1.56 16.61 7.68
C LYS A 120 -1.61 15.15 7.23
N ILE A 121 -0.46 14.55 6.94
CA ILE A 121 -0.31 13.17 6.47
C ILE A 121 0.61 12.45 7.45
N GLU A 122 0.13 11.37 8.03
CA GLU A 122 0.93 10.55 8.94
C GLU A 122 1.82 9.60 8.12
N VAL A 123 3.14 9.60 8.39
CA VAL A 123 4.11 8.74 7.71
C VAL A 123 4.84 7.91 8.74
N LEU A 124 4.61 6.59 8.74
CA LEU A 124 5.17 5.65 9.71
C LEU A 124 5.73 4.41 9.01
N ASN A 125 6.73 3.78 9.64
CA ASN A 125 6.99 2.39 9.33
C ASN A 125 5.97 1.49 10.08
N PHE A 126 5.76 0.27 9.58
CA PHE A 126 4.77 -0.63 10.14
C PHE A 126 4.99 -0.92 11.64
N HIS A 127 6.23 -1.11 12.07
CA HIS A 127 6.55 -1.40 13.47
C HIS A 127 6.20 -0.23 14.40
N SER A 128 6.47 0.99 13.95
CA SER A 128 6.10 2.21 14.68
C SER A 128 4.59 2.36 14.80
N LEU A 129 3.85 2.04 13.72
CA LEU A 129 2.39 2.03 13.72
C LEU A 129 1.86 1.03 14.76
N VAL A 130 2.34 -0.22 14.73
CA VAL A 130 1.91 -1.25 15.69
C VAL A 130 2.21 -0.84 17.11
N LYS A 131 3.42 -0.32 17.37
CA LYS A 131 3.80 0.18 18.71
C LYS A 131 2.88 1.32 19.17
N GLN A 132 2.56 2.26 18.29
CA GLN A 132 1.71 3.40 18.58
C GLN A 132 0.27 2.98 18.94
N LEU A 133 -0.30 2.05 18.16
CA LEU A 133 -1.68 1.58 18.37
C LEU A 133 -1.81 0.65 19.58
N THR A 134 -0.88 -0.29 19.73
CA THR A 134 -1.01 -1.38 20.71
C THR A 134 -0.28 -1.12 22.03
N GLY A 135 0.69 -0.20 22.05
CA GLY A 135 1.61 0.00 23.16
C GLY A 135 2.63 -1.14 23.35
N ALA A 136 2.68 -2.11 22.44
CA ALA A 136 3.51 -3.30 22.57
C ALA A 136 5.01 -2.97 22.56
N ASN A 137 5.78 -3.64 23.43
CA ASN A 137 7.23 -3.58 23.40
C ASN A 137 7.80 -4.61 22.42
N LEU A 138 8.09 -4.19 21.19
CA LEU A 138 8.61 -5.06 20.14
C LEU A 138 10.08 -5.43 20.32
N SER A 139 10.81 -4.81 21.24
CA SER A 139 12.24 -5.08 21.49
C SER A 139 12.49 -6.52 21.97
N MET A 140 11.53 -7.13 22.63
CA MET A 140 11.64 -8.51 23.12
C MET A 140 11.66 -9.53 21.98
N LEU A 141 11.20 -9.17 20.79
CA LEU A 141 11.11 -10.05 19.63
C LEU A 141 12.36 -10.00 18.74
N LEU A 142 13.32 -9.11 19.02
CA LEU A 142 14.51 -8.87 18.17
C LEU A 142 15.47 -10.08 18.08
N GLN A 143 15.31 -11.09 18.94
CA GLN A 143 16.11 -12.32 18.90
C GLN A 143 15.54 -13.38 17.94
N GLU A 144 14.35 -13.17 17.41
CA GLU A 144 13.68 -14.08 16.48
C GLU A 144 14.25 -13.92 15.07
N LYS A 145 14.04 -14.95 14.23
CA LYS A 145 14.33 -14.82 12.80
C LYS A 145 13.42 -13.76 12.18
N GLN A 146 13.93 -13.00 11.22
CA GLN A 146 13.21 -11.87 10.62
C GLN A 146 11.80 -12.23 10.11
N SER A 147 11.62 -13.44 9.55
CA SER A 147 10.31 -13.89 9.06
C SER A 147 9.32 -14.13 10.21
N GLU A 148 9.77 -14.76 11.29
CA GLU A 148 8.96 -15.03 12.49
C GLU A 148 8.62 -13.72 13.21
N TYR A 149 9.60 -12.85 13.34
CA TYR A 149 9.42 -11.50 13.86
C TYR A 149 8.34 -10.73 13.11
N ASN A 150 8.41 -10.66 11.78
CA ASN A 150 7.43 -9.94 10.97
C ASN A 150 6.02 -10.51 11.13
N THR A 151 5.87 -11.84 11.07
CA THR A 151 4.58 -12.51 11.28
C THR A 151 4.01 -12.20 12.67
N ARG A 152 4.85 -12.26 13.69
CA ARG A 152 4.42 -12.00 15.07
C ARG A 152 4.00 -10.55 15.29
N VAL A 153 4.71 -9.58 14.72
CA VAL A 153 4.31 -8.16 14.76
C VAL A 153 2.95 -7.95 14.08
N GLY A 154 2.70 -8.64 12.97
CA GLY A 154 1.40 -8.63 12.31
C GLY A 154 0.28 -9.20 13.20
N HIS A 155 0.53 -10.33 13.87
CA HIS A 155 -0.45 -10.92 14.79
C HIS A 155 -0.74 -10.01 15.99
N ILE A 156 0.24 -9.29 16.55
CA ILE A 156 0.01 -8.31 17.60
C ILE A 156 -1.01 -7.25 17.17
N LEU A 157 -0.92 -6.76 15.94
CA LEU A 157 -1.89 -5.82 15.40
C LEU A 157 -3.27 -6.47 15.23
N LEU A 158 -3.34 -7.68 14.65
CA LEU A 158 -4.60 -8.39 14.42
C LEU A 158 -5.30 -8.69 15.74
N ASP A 159 -4.59 -9.21 16.73
CA ASP A 159 -5.11 -9.48 18.08
C ASP A 159 -5.64 -8.20 18.76
N TYR A 160 -4.97 -7.08 18.55
CA TYR A 160 -5.43 -5.78 19.06
C TYR A 160 -6.74 -5.36 18.41
N LEU A 161 -6.84 -5.47 17.08
CA LEU A 161 -8.02 -5.11 16.31
C LEU A 161 -9.23 -6.03 16.57
N GLU A 162 -8.98 -7.30 16.95
CA GLU A 162 -10.04 -8.25 17.31
C GLU A 162 -10.58 -8.02 18.71
N LYS A 163 -9.72 -7.61 19.65
CA LYS A 163 -10.08 -7.40 21.05
C LYS A 163 -10.67 -6.03 21.33
N LYS A 164 -10.38 -5.06 20.50
CA LYS A 164 -10.82 -3.69 20.66
C LYS A 164 -11.74 -3.31 19.50
N ASP A 165 -12.93 -2.85 19.85
CA ASP A 165 -13.78 -2.13 18.92
C ASP A 165 -13.11 -0.77 18.64
N VAL A 166 -12.38 -0.69 17.52
CA VAL A 166 -11.57 0.48 17.19
C VAL A 166 -12.51 1.61 16.76
N PRO A 167 -12.54 2.74 17.50
CA PRO A 167 -13.42 3.84 17.14
C PRO A 167 -13.09 4.37 15.75
N ASP A 168 -14.10 4.81 14.98
CA ASP A 168 -13.91 5.41 13.65
C ASP A 168 -12.91 6.57 13.65
N ALA A 169 -12.79 7.30 14.76
CA ALA A 169 -11.80 8.36 14.93
C ALA A 169 -10.35 7.87 14.90
N GLU A 170 -10.10 6.60 15.20
CA GLU A 170 -8.77 5.98 15.13
C GLU A 170 -8.48 5.40 13.73
N LEU A 171 -9.52 5.16 12.91
CA LEU A 171 -9.39 4.65 11.55
C LEU A 171 -8.91 5.73 10.57
N TYR A 172 -8.37 5.27 9.45
CA TYR A 172 -7.87 6.13 8.38
C TYR A 172 -8.85 6.16 7.20
N ASP A 173 -8.97 7.33 6.57
CA ASP A 173 -9.74 7.49 5.34
C ASP A 173 -8.99 6.95 4.13
N ALA A 174 -7.64 6.97 4.18
CA ALA A 174 -6.80 6.37 3.16
C ALA A 174 -5.51 5.81 3.76
N ILE A 175 -5.09 4.63 3.28
CA ILE A 175 -3.79 4.04 3.59
C ILE A 175 -3.01 3.79 2.30
N LEU A 176 -1.81 4.35 2.21
CA LEU A 176 -0.91 4.19 1.08
C LEU A 176 0.32 3.42 1.52
N ILE A 177 0.63 2.32 0.85
CA ILE A 177 1.69 1.37 1.22
C ILE A 177 2.78 1.42 0.17
N ASP A 178 4.00 1.79 0.57
CA ASP A 178 5.16 1.77 -0.32
C ASP A 178 6.04 0.55 -0.04
N GLU A 179 6.72 0.06 -1.10
CA GLU A 179 7.55 -1.15 -1.11
C GLU A 179 6.80 -2.38 -0.53
N GLY A 180 5.56 -2.54 -0.95
CA GLY A 180 4.64 -3.56 -0.43
C GLY A 180 5.11 -5.00 -0.58
N GLN A 181 6.10 -5.31 -1.45
CA GLN A 181 6.71 -6.64 -1.56
C GLN A 181 7.43 -7.07 -0.27
N ASP A 182 7.79 -6.12 0.60
CA ASP A 182 8.46 -6.39 1.87
C ASP A 182 7.49 -6.66 3.02
N PHE A 183 6.18 -6.43 2.80
CA PHE A 183 5.16 -6.61 3.82
C PHE A 183 4.75 -8.08 3.98
N ALA A 184 4.57 -8.50 5.23
CA ALA A 184 3.97 -9.79 5.54
C ALA A 184 2.44 -9.76 5.26
N GLN A 185 1.84 -10.93 5.02
CA GLN A 185 0.41 -11.04 4.75
C GLN A 185 -0.43 -10.48 5.91
N GLU A 186 -0.03 -10.77 7.14
CA GLU A 186 -0.68 -10.33 8.37
C GLU A 186 -0.69 -8.81 8.51
N TRP A 187 0.36 -8.15 7.99
CA TRP A 187 0.46 -6.70 7.99
C TRP A 187 -0.58 -6.06 7.08
N ILE A 188 -0.75 -6.64 5.89
CA ILE A 188 -1.70 -6.14 4.89
C ILE A 188 -3.13 -6.32 5.40
N ILE A 189 -3.44 -7.49 6.00
CA ILE A 189 -4.74 -7.74 6.62
C ILE A 189 -5.00 -6.75 7.76
N GLY A 190 -4.02 -6.51 8.62
CA GLY A 190 -4.15 -5.53 9.70
C GLY A 190 -4.39 -4.11 9.18
N LEU A 191 -3.64 -3.69 8.15
CA LEU A 191 -3.81 -2.37 7.53
C LEU A 191 -5.19 -2.21 6.88
N SER A 192 -5.71 -3.25 6.22
CA SER A 192 -7.05 -3.18 5.61
C SER A 192 -8.17 -2.99 6.63
N LYS A 193 -8.00 -3.54 7.84
CA LYS A 193 -8.96 -3.33 8.96
C LYS A 193 -8.85 -1.94 9.60
N LEU A 194 -7.80 -1.17 9.31
CA LEU A 194 -7.61 0.20 9.80
C LEU A 194 -8.19 1.26 8.86
N VAL A 195 -8.72 0.86 7.69
CA VAL A 195 -9.37 1.77 6.75
C VAL A 195 -10.85 1.83 7.05
N LYS A 196 -11.41 3.03 7.04
CA LYS A 196 -12.86 3.24 7.16
C LYS A 196 -13.60 2.59 6.00
N SER A 197 -14.68 1.88 6.29
CA SER A 197 -15.50 1.19 5.28
C SER A 197 -16.10 2.15 4.24
N GLU A 198 -16.39 3.38 4.62
CA GLU A 198 -16.99 4.39 3.75
C GLU A 198 -16.05 4.89 2.66
N SER A 199 -14.80 5.17 3.02
CA SER A 199 -13.77 5.64 2.09
C SER A 199 -13.06 4.49 1.37
N ASN A 200 -12.82 3.40 2.09
CA ASN A 200 -12.22 2.13 1.63
C ASN A 200 -11.03 2.34 0.67
N ASN A 201 -10.14 3.28 0.97
CA ASN A 201 -9.12 3.78 0.06
C ASN A 201 -7.74 3.21 0.44
N ILE A 202 -7.26 2.22 -0.33
CA ILE A 202 -5.93 1.63 -0.16
C ILE A 202 -5.16 1.70 -1.48
N LEU A 203 -3.97 2.28 -1.45
CA LEU A 203 -3.01 2.21 -2.54
C LEU A 203 -1.82 1.34 -2.13
N PHE A 204 -1.57 0.27 -2.87
CA PHE A 204 -0.48 -0.66 -2.63
C PHE A 204 0.54 -0.59 -3.77
N CYS A 205 1.70 -0.02 -3.48
CA CYS A 205 2.80 0.07 -4.43
C CYS A 205 3.76 -1.10 -4.22
N TYR A 206 4.10 -1.83 -5.29
CA TYR A 206 5.05 -2.92 -5.19
C TYR A 206 5.86 -3.17 -6.48
N ASP A 207 7.02 -3.77 -6.30
CA ASP A 207 7.90 -4.20 -7.36
C ASP A 207 7.86 -5.73 -7.49
N PRO A 208 7.30 -6.28 -8.58
CA PRO A 208 7.24 -7.73 -8.75
C PRO A 208 8.62 -8.38 -8.98
N ALA A 209 9.63 -7.60 -9.39
CA ALA A 209 10.99 -8.10 -9.65
C ALA A 209 11.84 -8.18 -8.37
N GLN A 210 11.49 -7.40 -7.34
CA GLN A 210 12.25 -7.33 -6.07
C GLN A 210 11.78 -8.32 -4.99
N ASN A 211 10.98 -9.32 -5.32
CA ASN A 211 10.62 -10.38 -4.36
C ASN A 211 11.82 -11.29 -4.04
N ILE A 212 12.87 -10.68 -3.49
CA ILE A 212 14.17 -11.31 -3.17
C ILE A 212 14.02 -12.42 -2.12
N PHE A 213 12.98 -12.33 -1.29
CA PHE A 213 12.75 -13.27 -0.19
C PHE A 213 11.79 -14.43 -0.55
N ASN A 214 11.44 -14.61 -1.82
CA ASN A 214 10.48 -15.66 -2.26
C ASN A 214 9.22 -15.74 -1.38
N ARG A 215 8.80 -14.62 -0.81
CA ARG A 215 7.58 -14.56 0.00
C ARG A 215 6.41 -14.88 -0.89
N LYS A 216 5.48 -15.70 -0.41
CA LYS A 216 4.21 -15.93 -1.08
C LYS A 216 3.58 -14.57 -1.37
N LYS A 217 3.24 -14.31 -2.64
CA LYS A 217 2.54 -13.06 -3.00
C LYS A 217 1.33 -12.91 -2.09
N PRO A 218 1.11 -11.72 -1.51
CA PRO A 218 -0.06 -11.48 -0.69
C PRO A 218 -1.31 -11.90 -1.45
N SER A 219 -2.15 -12.72 -0.83
CA SER A 219 -3.42 -13.09 -1.42
C SER A 219 -4.45 -12.02 -1.11
N TRP A 220 -4.78 -11.20 -2.10
CA TRP A 220 -5.84 -10.18 -2.01
C TRP A 220 -7.25 -10.78 -1.81
N ARG A 221 -7.38 -12.12 -1.82
CA ARG A 221 -8.63 -12.83 -1.56
C ARG A 221 -9.03 -12.83 -0.07
N SER A 222 -8.13 -12.40 0.80
CA SER A 222 -8.34 -12.37 2.26
C SER A 222 -8.37 -10.95 2.86
N VAL A 223 -8.47 -9.93 1.99
CA VAL A 223 -8.56 -8.50 2.39
C VAL A 223 -9.90 -7.92 1.96
#